data_882a7274a1ed892494561754f301650e
#
_entry.id   882a7274a1ed892494561754f301650e
#
_cell.length_a   1.000
_cell.length_b   1.000
_cell.length_c   1.000
_cell.angle_alpha   90.00
_cell.angle_beta   90.00
_cell.angle_gamma   90.00
#
_symmetry.space_group_name_H-M   'P 1'
#
loop_
_entity.id
_entity.type
_entity.pdbx_description
1 polymer ?
#
loop_
_entity_poly.entity_id
_entity_poly.type
_entity_poly.pdbx_seq_one_letter_code
_entity_poly.pdbx_strand_id
1 'polypeptide(L)'
;MAKETKQDRVVRQMMEQMQEHLHEFKALEANPNVKELEIERWAQTLLKSCLGYSAVNGYSIRAQEQKGKNRPDLVIYQNEKPVFVVEVKKLGFDLDKSDFRSGKIQLQEYLYSLGSIPYGILCNGYEWRLYDFNTPQGAVEIFSVDLRLDEQKIEASKQVTETLCYEFLGIHESSFASKEWVDFSKEATAFSPESLTKAILSANVVKLITKEIRGEHEYKASTDVLFDKIFYFLEKGLDDSLKDYKDNETKREEFKKYIRAQQRAARKTKRSIKAEATPEAQAQPTTEAPVSCPHEVKSA
;
A
#
# COMPACT_ATOMS: atom_id res chain seq x y z
N MET A 1 -8.45 -25.74 -16.43
CA MET A 1 -9.04 -24.67 -15.62
C MET A 1 -7.96 -24.09 -14.72
N ALA A 2 -7.82 -22.76 -14.68
CA ALA A 2 -6.90 -22.12 -13.73
C ALA A 2 -7.36 -22.43 -12.29
N LYS A 3 -6.43 -22.68 -11.38
CA LYS A 3 -6.73 -22.96 -9.99
C LYS A 3 -7.21 -21.65 -9.34
N GLU A 4 -8.39 -21.67 -8.73
CA GLU A 4 -8.96 -20.55 -8.00
C GLU A 4 -7.97 -20.07 -6.92
N THR A 5 -7.69 -18.76 -6.88
CA THR A 5 -6.83 -18.17 -5.86
C THR A 5 -7.55 -18.03 -4.52
N LYS A 6 -6.80 -17.74 -3.44
CA LYS A 6 -7.41 -17.42 -2.13
C LYS A 6 -8.26 -16.14 -2.23
N GLN A 7 -7.79 -15.15 -2.98
CA GLN A 7 -8.50 -13.88 -3.21
C GLN A 7 -9.82 -14.09 -3.96
N ASP A 8 -9.81 -14.86 -5.06
CA ASP A 8 -11.03 -15.17 -5.83
C ASP A 8 -12.11 -15.83 -4.95
N ARG A 9 -11.68 -16.67 -3.99
CA ARG A 9 -12.60 -17.31 -3.05
C ARG A 9 -13.24 -16.31 -2.10
N VAL A 10 -12.44 -15.38 -1.56
CA VAL A 10 -12.94 -14.30 -0.68
C VAL A 10 -13.90 -13.40 -1.46
N VAL A 11 -13.52 -12.96 -2.65
CA VAL A 11 -14.37 -12.15 -3.53
C VAL A 11 -15.71 -12.82 -3.80
N ARG A 12 -15.69 -14.10 -4.14
CA ARG A 12 -16.94 -14.85 -4.37
C ARG A 12 -17.83 -14.89 -3.12
N GLN A 13 -17.27 -15.01 -1.92
CA GLN A 13 -18.02 -14.97 -0.68
C GLN A 13 -18.62 -13.58 -0.39
N MET A 14 -17.93 -12.53 -0.79
CA MET A 14 -18.38 -11.15 -0.62
C MET A 14 -19.52 -10.76 -1.59
N MET A 15 -19.54 -11.34 -2.80
CA MET A 15 -20.35 -10.89 -3.94
C MET A 15 -21.84 -10.70 -3.62
N GLU A 16 -22.48 -11.71 -3.01
CA GLU A 16 -23.94 -11.64 -2.75
C GLU A 16 -24.26 -10.55 -1.76
N GLN A 17 -23.51 -10.50 -0.66
CA GLN A 17 -23.70 -9.52 0.38
C GLN A 17 -23.33 -8.10 -0.07
N MET A 18 -22.25 -7.95 -0.83
CA MET A 18 -21.85 -6.66 -1.40
C MET A 18 -22.95 -6.11 -2.33
N GLN A 19 -23.55 -6.95 -3.15
CA GLN A 19 -24.62 -6.52 -4.04
C GLN A 19 -25.83 -5.99 -3.24
N GLU A 20 -26.21 -6.65 -2.15
CA GLU A 20 -27.27 -6.19 -1.25
C GLU A 20 -26.93 -4.84 -0.62
N HIS A 21 -25.70 -4.70 -0.09
CA HIS A 21 -25.24 -3.45 0.48
C HIS A 21 -25.18 -2.29 -0.51
N LEU A 22 -24.84 -2.54 -1.77
CA LEU A 22 -24.89 -1.53 -2.82
C LEU A 22 -26.33 -1.10 -3.14
N HIS A 23 -27.29 -2.02 -3.11
CA HIS A 23 -28.71 -1.67 -3.25
C HIS A 23 -29.21 -0.82 -2.08
N GLU A 24 -28.87 -1.17 -0.84
CA GLU A 24 -29.20 -0.37 0.34
C GLU A 24 -28.56 1.02 0.25
N PHE A 25 -27.29 1.08 -0.15
CA PHE A 25 -26.58 2.35 -0.29
C PHE A 25 -27.22 3.29 -1.33
N LYS A 26 -27.67 2.74 -2.46
CA LYS A 26 -28.45 3.52 -3.46
C LYS A 26 -29.70 4.15 -2.86
N ALA A 27 -30.37 3.48 -1.94
CA ALA A 27 -31.54 4.03 -1.26
C ALA A 27 -31.13 5.18 -0.31
N LEU A 28 -29.98 5.05 0.36
CA LEU A 28 -29.42 6.14 1.18
C LEU A 28 -29.00 7.33 0.32
N GLU A 29 -28.34 7.08 -0.81
CA GLU A 29 -27.92 8.11 -1.77
C GLU A 29 -29.11 8.91 -2.34
N ALA A 30 -30.22 8.24 -2.60
CA ALA A 30 -31.44 8.86 -3.10
C ALA A 30 -32.17 9.71 -2.05
N ASN A 31 -31.83 9.58 -0.77
CA ASN A 31 -32.46 10.32 0.32
C ASN A 31 -31.73 11.65 0.58
N PRO A 32 -32.28 12.82 0.23
CA PRO A 32 -31.61 14.10 0.43
C PRO A 32 -31.43 14.47 1.91
N ASN A 33 -32.13 13.79 2.82
CA ASN A 33 -32.08 14.02 4.27
C ASN A 33 -31.32 12.91 5.01
N VAL A 34 -30.50 12.12 4.32
CA VAL A 34 -29.71 11.07 4.95
C VAL A 34 -28.82 11.64 6.05
N LYS A 35 -28.87 11.03 7.22
CA LYS A 35 -28.07 11.42 8.38
C LYS A 35 -26.79 10.59 8.48
N GLU A 36 -25.78 11.16 9.11
CA GLU A 36 -24.51 10.47 9.39
C GLU A 36 -24.72 9.12 10.10
N LEU A 37 -25.64 9.05 11.06
CA LEU A 37 -25.99 7.81 11.75
C LEU A 37 -26.52 6.70 10.82
N GLU A 38 -27.18 7.05 9.71
CA GLU A 38 -27.65 6.06 8.74
C GLU A 38 -26.48 5.48 7.95
N ILE A 39 -25.50 6.34 7.59
CA ILE A 39 -24.25 5.91 6.96
C ILE A 39 -23.41 5.08 7.94
N GLU A 40 -23.33 5.46 9.21
CA GLU A 40 -22.64 4.69 10.26
C GLU A 40 -23.20 3.28 10.39
N ARG A 41 -24.52 3.14 10.44
CA ARG A 41 -25.21 1.84 10.53
C ARG A 41 -24.95 0.98 9.30
N TRP A 42 -25.03 1.57 8.12
CA TRP A 42 -24.71 0.88 6.88
C TRP A 42 -23.24 0.43 6.84
N ALA A 43 -22.31 1.32 7.21
CA ALA A 43 -20.89 1.01 7.28
C ALA A 43 -20.60 -0.13 8.28
N GLN A 44 -21.24 -0.11 9.45
CA GLN A 44 -21.14 -1.18 10.45
C GLN A 44 -21.62 -2.52 9.89
N THR A 45 -22.72 -2.53 9.16
CA THR A 45 -23.25 -3.76 8.57
C THR A 45 -22.35 -4.28 7.47
N LEU A 46 -21.81 -3.41 6.59
CA LEU A 46 -20.84 -3.77 5.57
C LEU A 46 -19.57 -4.38 6.17
N LEU A 47 -18.99 -3.76 7.20
CA LEU A 47 -17.81 -4.28 7.91
C LEU A 47 -18.07 -5.67 8.46
N LYS A 48 -19.24 -5.90 9.05
CA LYS A 48 -19.56 -7.16 9.72
C LYS A 48 -19.89 -8.28 8.74
N SER A 49 -20.76 -8.03 7.77
CA SER A 49 -21.31 -9.07 6.90
C SER A 49 -20.47 -9.30 5.66
N CYS A 50 -19.96 -8.25 5.05
CA CYS A 50 -19.21 -8.30 3.79
C CYS A 50 -17.68 -8.34 4.01
N LEU A 51 -17.17 -7.46 4.87
CA LEU A 51 -15.71 -7.35 5.09
C LEU A 51 -15.18 -8.29 6.18
N GLY A 52 -16.01 -9.15 6.76
CA GLY A 52 -15.59 -10.25 7.60
C GLY A 52 -15.26 -9.89 9.06
N TYR A 53 -15.46 -8.66 9.53
CA TYR A 53 -15.20 -8.26 10.92
C TYR A 53 -16.32 -8.73 11.86
N SER A 54 -16.48 -10.03 11.99
CA SER A 54 -17.55 -10.67 12.75
C SER A 54 -17.02 -11.62 13.81
N ALA A 55 -17.90 -12.04 14.72
CA ALA A 55 -17.56 -12.97 15.79
C ALA A 55 -17.04 -14.32 15.27
N VAL A 56 -17.45 -14.75 14.08
CA VAL A 56 -16.97 -15.98 13.44
C VAL A 56 -15.45 -15.92 13.18
N ASN A 57 -14.95 -14.72 12.84
CA ASN A 57 -13.52 -14.47 12.58
C ASN A 57 -12.80 -13.90 13.83
N GLY A 58 -13.44 -13.90 14.99
CA GLY A 58 -12.85 -13.43 16.25
C GLY A 58 -12.88 -11.90 16.43
N TYR A 59 -13.74 -11.21 15.68
CA TYR A 59 -13.89 -9.75 15.78
C TYR A 59 -15.22 -9.35 16.42
N SER A 60 -15.21 -8.17 17.06
CA SER A 60 -16.44 -7.49 17.48
C SER A 60 -16.37 -6.02 17.13
N ILE A 61 -17.52 -5.44 16.78
CA ILE A 61 -17.67 -4.02 16.45
C ILE A 61 -18.50 -3.37 17.55
N ARG A 62 -17.96 -2.33 18.19
CA ARG A 62 -18.67 -1.54 19.18
C ARG A 62 -18.91 -0.14 18.63
N ALA A 63 -20.19 0.22 18.50
CA ALA A 63 -20.60 1.52 18.02
C ALA A 63 -20.62 2.52 19.17
N GLN A 64 -20.13 3.73 18.92
CA GLN A 64 -20.21 4.91 19.81
C GLN A 64 -19.75 4.62 21.24
N GLU A 65 -18.72 3.80 21.42
CA GLU A 65 -18.17 3.47 22.73
C GLU A 65 -17.49 4.70 23.35
N GLN A 66 -18.00 5.16 24.48
CA GLN A 66 -17.44 6.33 25.15
C GLN A 66 -16.10 6.00 25.82
N LYS A 67 -15.04 6.73 25.45
CA LYS A 67 -13.73 6.68 26.07
C LYS A 67 -13.30 8.08 26.53
N GLY A 68 -13.51 8.37 27.80
CA GLY A 68 -13.28 9.69 28.36
C GLY A 68 -14.22 10.74 27.73
N LYS A 69 -13.66 11.74 27.05
CA LYS A 69 -14.40 12.76 26.29
C LYS A 69 -14.67 12.36 24.84
N ASN A 70 -14.01 11.29 24.37
CA ASN A 70 -14.04 10.86 23.01
C ASN A 70 -15.09 9.77 22.80
N ARG A 71 -15.72 9.77 21.63
CA ARG A 71 -16.76 8.83 21.26
C ARG A 71 -16.60 8.47 19.78
N PRO A 72 -15.70 7.56 19.44
CA PRO A 72 -15.54 7.10 18.07
C PRO A 72 -16.80 6.40 17.57
N ASP A 73 -17.09 6.53 16.28
CA ASP A 73 -18.28 5.92 15.68
C ASP A 73 -18.24 4.41 15.78
N LEU A 74 -17.18 3.78 15.28
CA LEU A 74 -17.02 2.33 15.34
C LEU A 74 -15.61 1.97 15.81
N VAL A 75 -15.51 1.10 16.81
CA VAL A 75 -14.23 0.51 17.26
C VAL A 75 -14.26 -0.98 16.97
N ILE A 76 -13.27 -1.45 16.26
CA ILE A 76 -13.11 -2.86 15.93
C ILE A 76 -12.16 -3.50 16.94
N TYR A 77 -12.61 -4.58 17.53
CA TYR A 77 -11.88 -5.37 18.51
C TYR A 77 -11.54 -6.74 17.95
N GLN A 78 -10.36 -7.23 18.27
CA GLN A 78 -9.95 -8.61 18.08
C GLN A 78 -9.50 -9.17 19.44
N ASN A 79 -10.11 -10.25 19.90
CA ASN A 79 -9.83 -10.83 21.23
C ASN A 79 -9.89 -9.77 22.35
N GLU A 80 -10.95 -8.98 22.38
CA GLU A 80 -11.21 -7.88 23.34
C GLU A 80 -10.18 -6.73 23.33
N LYS A 81 -9.26 -6.70 22.37
CA LYS A 81 -8.31 -5.59 22.17
C LYS A 81 -8.74 -4.74 20.99
N PRO A 82 -8.78 -3.41 21.12
CA PRO A 82 -9.08 -2.55 19.99
C PRO A 82 -7.93 -2.65 18.98
N VAL A 83 -8.26 -2.79 17.70
CA VAL A 83 -7.28 -2.98 16.61
C VAL A 83 -7.30 -1.85 15.59
N PHE A 84 -8.44 -1.27 15.34
CA PHE A 84 -8.59 -0.04 14.57
C PHE A 84 -9.93 0.63 14.84
N VAL A 85 -10.06 1.88 14.38
CA VAL A 85 -11.27 2.70 14.49
C VAL A 85 -11.79 3.03 13.10
N VAL A 86 -13.09 3.12 12.95
CA VAL A 86 -13.72 3.71 11.76
C VAL A 86 -14.48 4.97 12.21
N GLU A 87 -14.13 6.09 11.61
CA GLU A 87 -14.84 7.36 11.76
C GLU A 87 -15.69 7.58 10.51
N VAL A 88 -16.95 7.80 10.71
CA VAL A 88 -17.92 7.95 9.64
C VAL A 88 -18.37 9.41 9.55
N LYS A 89 -18.39 9.95 8.35
CA LYS A 89 -18.90 11.27 8.04
C LYS A 89 -20.17 11.17 7.22
N LYS A 90 -20.93 12.26 7.22
CA LYS A 90 -22.13 12.36 6.38
C LYS A 90 -21.78 12.07 4.92
N LEU A 91 -22.75 11.58 4.18
CA LEU A 91 -22.61 11.24 2.77
C LEU A 91 -21.98 12.37 1.96
N GLY A 92 -20.89 12.04 1.23
CA GLY A 92 -20.19 12.99 0.36
C GLY A 92 -19.45 14.11 1.08
N PHE A 93 -19.18 13.96 2.38
CA PHE A 93 -18.29 14.89 3.09
C PHE A 93 -16.89 14.84 2.50
N ASP A 94 -16.28 16.02 2.29
CA ASP A 94 -14.91 16.12 1.80
C ASP A 94 -13.92 15.62 2.87
N LEU A 95 -13.31 14.46 2.62
CA LEU A 95 -12.37 13.81 3.55
C LEU A 95 -10.99 14.48 3.56
N ASP A 96 -10.67 15.34 2.58
CA ASP A 96 -9.41 16.09 2.52
C ASP A 96 -9.47 17.38 3.34
N LYS A 97 -10.64 17.71 3.88
CA LYS A 97 -10.82 18.89 4.69
C LYS A 97 -9.90 18.88 5.91
N SER A 98 -9.07 19.92 6.05
CA SER A 98 -8.00 20.01 7.04
C SER A 98 -8.31 20.91 8.25
N ASP A 99 -9.57 21.28 8.47
CA ASP A 99 -9.96 22.08 9.63
C ASP A 99 -9.89 21.24 10.94
N PHE A 100 -10.06 21.91 12.08
CA PHE A 100 -10.04 21.25 13.41
C PHE A 100 -11.16 20.22 13.62
N ARG A 101 -12.13 20.15 12.71
CA ARG A 101 -13.18 19.13 12.66
C ARG A 101 -12.92 18.07 11.60
N SER A 102 -11.72 18.05 11.06
CA SER A 102 -11.39 17.03 10.05
C SER A 102 -11.53 15.64 10.66
N GLY A 103 -12.13 14.71 9.92
CA GLY A 103 -12.26 13.34 10.36
C GLY A 103 -10.91 12.69 10.70
N LYS A 104 -9.84 13.10 10.03
CA LYS A 104 -8.48 12.62 10.28
C LYS A 104 -7.96 13.02 11.67
N ILE A 105 -8.19 14.26 12.11
CA ILE A 105 -7.78 14.72 13.46
C ILE A 105 -8.60 13.99 14.53
N GLN A 106 -9.91 13.88 14.36
CA GLN A 106 -10.77 13.14 15.28
C GLN A 106 -10.33 11.67 15.40
N LEU A 107 -10.07 11.03 14.27
CA LEU A 107 -9.60 9.65 14.20
C LEU A 107 -8.27 9.49 14.98
N GLN A 108 -7.32 10.40 14.81
CA GLN A 108 -6.06 10.40 15.55
C GLN A 108 -6.27 10.50 17.07
N GLU A 109 -7.14 11.38 17.52
CA GLU A 109 -7.47 11.53 18.94
C GLU A 109 -8.09 10.25 19.52
N TYR A 110 -8.95 9.58 18.77
CA TYR A 110 -9.56 8.31 19.18
C TYR A 110 -8.52 7.20 19.28
N LEU A 111 -7.68 7.04 18.28
CA LEU A 111 -6.61 6.02 18.26
C LEU A 111 -5.65 6.22 19.44
N TYR A 112 -5.29 7.46 19.74
CA TYR A 112 -4.46 7.77 20.90
C TYR A 112 -5.15 7.40 22.22
N SER A 113 -6.43 7.74 22.38
CA SER A 113 -7.21 7.46 23.60
C SER A 113 -7.43 5.97 23.86
N LEU A 114 -7.35 5.14 22.82
CA LEU A 114 -7.51 3.69 22.87
C LEU A 114 -6.18 2.92 23.07
N GLY A 115 -5.08 3.62 23.35
CA GLY A 115 -3.77 3.02 23.60
C GLY A 115 -2.82 3.10 22.40
N SER A 116 -2.96 4.13 21.59
CA SER A 116 -2.10 4.42 20.43
C SER A 116 -2.10 3.28 19.41
N ILE A 117 -3.28 2.79 19.06
CA ILE A 117 -3.42 1.82 17.96
C ILE A 117 -3.12 2.49 16.63
N PRO A 118 -2.43 1.79 15.67
CA PRO A 118 -1.86 2.46 14.52
C PRO A 118 -2.86 2.80 13.41
N TYR A 119 -3.94 2.03 13.26
CA TYR A 119 -4.78 2.09 12.08
C TYR A 119 -6.14 2.73 12.34
N GLY A 120 -6.59 3.49 11.35
CA GLY A 120 -7.94 4.03 11.33
C GLY A 120 -8.49 4.17 9.93
N ILE A 121 -9.79 4.00 9.79
CA ILE A 121 -10.52 4.18 8.53
C ILE A 121 -11.39 5.42 8.65
N LEU A 122 -11.33 6.28 7.65
CA LEU A 122 -12.22 7.43 7.49
C LEU A 122 -13.19 7.14 6.32
N CYS A 123 -14.49 7.26 6.56
CA CYS A 123 -15.53 6.93 5.59
C CYS A 123 -16.55 8.06 5.46
N ASN A 124 -16.96 8.42 4.23
CA ASN A 124 -18.06 9.34 3.96
C ASN A 124 -19.24 8.67 3.22
N GLY A 125 -19.27 7.33 3.28
CA GLY A 125 -20.19 6.50 2.52
C GLY A 125 -19.60 6.11 1.16
N TYR A 126 -19.22 7.05 0.33
CA TYR A 126 -18.61 6.76 -0.98
C TYR A 126 -17.17 6.29 -0.86
N GLU A 127 -16.36 7.02 -0.11
CA GLU A 127 -14.93 6.82 0.03
C GLU A 127 -14.60 6.17 1.36
N TRP A 128 -13.71 5.19 1.32
CA TRP A 128 -13.14 4.50 2.46
C TRP A 128 -11.65 4.65 2.39
N ARG A 129 -11.05 5.39 3.32
CA ARG A 129 -9.62 5.66 3.35
C ARG A 129 -9.01 5.09 4.61
N LEU A 130 -8.06 4.17 4.43
CA LEU A 130 -7.30 3.55 5.52
C LEU A 130 -6.02 4.34 5.76
N TYR A 131 -5.79 4.72 7.00
CA TYR A 131 -4.61 5.46 7.44
C TYR A 131 -3.78 4.65 8.43
N ASP A 132 -2.44 4.78 8.33
CA ASP A 132 -1.51 4.45 9.38
C ASP A 132 -1.05 5.74 10.09
N PHE A 133 -1.28 5.81 11.39
CA PHE A 133 -0.90 6.96 12.24
C PHE A 133 0.44 6.75 12.94
N ASN A 134 1.06 5.58 12.79
CA ASN A 134 2.35 5.25 13.43
C ASN A 134 3.53 5.38 12.46
N THR A 135 3.42 6.25 11.48
CA THR A 135 4.50 6.53 10.55
C THR A 135 5.33 7.75 10.99
N PRO A 136 6.61 7.86 10.59
CA PRO A 136 7.42 9.05 10.87
C PRO A 136 6.85 10.35 10.30
N GLN A 137 6.04 10.27 9.25
CA GLN A 137 5.36 11.42 8.62
C GLN A 137 4.02 11.77 9.29
N GLY A 138 3.60 11.01 10.31
CA GLY A 138 2.27 11.13 10.92
C GLY A 138 1.23 10.28 10.19
N ALA A 139 0.00 10.80 10.06
CA ALA A 139 -1.09 10.08 9.41
C ALA A 139 -0.87 9.96 7.89
N VAL A 140 -0.55 8.76 7.41
CA VAL A 140 -0.36 8.45 5.99
C VAL A 140 -1.53 7.59 5.51
N GLU A 141 -2.17 8.00 4.42
CA GLU A 141 -3.13 7.17 3.70
C GLU A 141 -2.38 6.01 3.05
N ILE A 142 -2.77 4.78 3.40
CA ILE A 142 -2.10 3.57 2.94
C ILE A 142 -2.94 2.74 1.98
N PHE A 143 -4.24 3.00 1.95
CA PHE A 143 -5.17 2.35 1.03
C PHE A 143 -6.47 3.14 0.95
N SER A 144 -7.13 3.15 -0.22
CA SER A 144 -8.44 3.75 -0.39
C SER A 144 -9.31 2.99 -1.39
N VAL A 145 -10.62 3.07 -1.19
CA VAL A 145 -11.66 2.56 -2.10
C VAL A 145 -12.72 3.62 -2.29
N ASP A 146 -13.16 3.83 -3.54
CA ASP A 146 -14.33 4.65 -3.87
C ASP A 146 -15.42 3.74 -4.47
N LEU A 147 -16.62 3.81 -3.92
CA LEU A 147 -17.78 3.08 -4.44
C LEU A 147 -18.23 3.57 -5.83
N ARG A 148 -17.79 4.78 -6.23
CA ARG A 148 -18.07 5.39 -7.53
C ARG A 148 -16.94 5.10 -8.50
N LEU A 149 -16.97 3.96 -9.18
CA LEU A 149 -15.91 3.57 -10.12
C LEU A 149 -15.71 4.57 -11.28
N ASP A 150 -16.75 5.30 -11.66
CA ASP A 150 -16.74 6.28 -12.75
C ASP A 150 -17.12 7.69 -12.31
N GLU A 151 -16.85 8.06 -11.06
CA GLU A 151 -17.09 9.38 -10.44
C GLU A 151 -18.56 9.89 -10.45
N GLN A 152 -19.50 9.19 -11.09
CA GLN A 152 -20.82 9.75 -11.32
C GLN A 152 -21.97 8.99 -10.65
N LYS A 153 -21.94 7.68 -10.55
CA LYS A 153 -23.06 6.90 -9.96
C LYS A 153 -22.62 5.55 -9.44
N ILE A 154 -23.17 5.16 -8.30
CA ILE A 154 -23.06 3.79 -7.82
C ILE A 154 -24.01 2.91 -8.65
N GLU A 155 -23.45 1.85 -9.20
CA GLU A 155 -24.19 0.79 -9.85
C GLU A 155 -24.10 -0.52 -9.06
N ALA A 156 -25.21 -1.25 -8.97
CA ALA A 156 -25.26 -2.55 -8.33
C ALA A 156 -25.37 -3.68 -9.39
N SER A 157 -24.71 -3.50 -10.53
CA SER A 157 -24.58 -4.56 -11.52
C SER A 157 -23.58 -5.62 -11.04
N LYS A 158 -23.74 -6.86 -11.50
CA LYS A 158 -22.85 -7.96 -11.09
C LYS A 158 -21.37 -7.66 -11.36
N GLN A 159 -21.06 -7.07 -12.50
CA GLN A 159 -19.69 -6.73 -12.89
C GLN A 159 -19.09 -5.66 -11.99
N VAL A 160 -19.83 -4.59 -11.70
CA VAL A 160 -19.40 -3.52 -10.78
C VAL A 160 -19.21 -4.07 -9.38
N THR A 161 -20.15 -4.92 -8.91
CA THR A 161 -20.04 -5.56 -7.60
C THR A 161 -18.77 -6.42 -7.49
N GLU A 162 -18.45 -7.20 -8.53
CA GLU A 162 -17.22 -8.00 -8.55
C GLU A 162 -15.97 -7.13 -8.48
N THR A 163 -15.89 -6.07 -9.27
CA THR A 163 -14.79 -5.11 -9.26
C THR A 163 -14.63 -4.49 -7.86
N LEU A 164 -15.71 -3.99 -7.27
CA LEU A 164 -15.69 -3.44 -5.93
C LEU A 164 -15.26 -4.46 -4.86
N CYS A 165 -15.68 -5.72 -4.98
CA CYS A 165 -15.20 -6.76 -4.08
C CYS A 165 -13.68 -6.94 -4.14
N TYR A 166 -13.06 -6.89 -5.33
CA TYR A 166 -11.60 -6.91 -5.46
C TYR A 166 -10.95 -5.69 -4.83
N GLU A 167 -11.52 -4.50 -5.00
CA GLU A 167 -11.01 -3.28 -4.37
C GLU A 167 -11.14 -3.33 -2.85
N PHE A 168 -12.27 -3.77 -2.32
CA PHE A 168 -12.48 -3.90 -0.87
C PHE A 168 -11.63 -4.99 -0.20
N LEU A 169 -10.95 -5.86 -0.95
CA LEU A 169 -10.01 -6.84 -0.37
C LEU A 169 -8.94 -6.16 0.49
N GLY A 170 -8.47 -4.97 0.12
CA GLY A 170 -7.45 -4.25 0.87
C GLY A 170 -7.86 -3.89 2.30
N ILE A 171 -9.16 -3.72 2.57
CA ILE A 171 -9.71 -3.46 3.92
C ILE A 171 -10.54 -4.62 4.47
N HIS A 172 -10.57 -5.76 3.79
CA HIS A 172 -11.17 -7.00 4.28
C HIS A 172 -10.38 -7.56 5.47
N GLU A 173 -11.05 -8.30 6.38
CA GLU A 173 -10.42 -8.87 7.57
C GLU A 173 -9.20 -9.76 7.24
N SER A 174 -9.23 -10.45 6.09
CA SER A 174 -8.11 -11.31 5.67
C SER A 174 -6.83 -10.52 5.37
N SER A 175 -6.92 -9.29 4.84
CA SER A 175 -5.77 -8.41 4.62
C SER A 175 -5.21 -7.88 5.94
N PHE A 176 -6.08 -7.54 6.89
CA PHE A 176 -5.65 -7.20 8.24
C PHE A 176 -4.97 -8.39 8.93
N ALA A 177 -5.59 -9.57 8.91
CA ALA A 177 -5.07 -10.79 9.53
C ALA A 177 -3.75 -11.27 8.90
N SER A 178 -3.57 -11.11 7.59
CA SER A 178 -2.32 -11.43 6.88
C SER A 178 -1.23 -10.37 7.02
N LYS A 179 -1.52 -9.24 7.70
CA LYS A 179 -0.63 -8.10 7.90
C LYS A 179 -0.29 -7.32 6.62
N GLU A 180 -1.14 -7.40 5.59
CA GLU A 180 -0.96 -6.62 4.35
C GLU A 180 -0.98 -5.10 4.62
N TRP A 181 -1.71 -4.64 5.64
CA TRP A 181 -1.70 -3.23 6.04
C TRP A 181 -0.31 -2.71 6.44
N VAL A 182 0.54 -3.57 6.99
CA VAL A 182 1.95 -3.24 7.27
C VAL A 182 2.73 -3.03 5.97
N ASP A 183 2.45 -3.84 4.95
CA ASP A 183 3.12 -3.72 3.66
C ASP A 183 2.59 -2.52 2.87
N PHE A 184 1.29 -2.21 2.92
CA PHE A 184 0.72 -0.96 2.40
C PHE A 184 1.38 0.28 3.06
N SER A 185 1.56 0.25 4.38
CA SER A 185 2.23 1.34 5.11
C SER A 185 3.68 1.54 4.65
N LYS A 186 4.43 0.45 4.48
CA LYS A 186 5.81 0.51 3.96
C LYS A 186 5.84 1.05 2.53
N GLU A 187 4.92 0.60 1.67
CA GLU A 187 4.81 1.05 0.29
C GLU A 187 4.47 2.55 0.21
N ALA A 188 3.43 2.99 0.92
CA ALA A 188 3.03 4.39 0.96
C ALA A 188 4.16 5.30 1.50
N THR A 189 4.87 4.86 2.54
CA THR A 189 6.01 5.59 3.09
C THR A 189 7.19 5.63 2.12
N ALA A 190 7.50 4.50 1.48
CA ALA A 190 8.62 4.40 0.53
C ALA A 190 8.38 5.26 -0.73
N PHE A 191 7.15 5.35 -1.18
CA PHE A 191 6.75 6.13 -2.36
C PHE A 191 6.19 7.51 -2.03
N SER A 192 6.31 7.96 -0.78
CA SER A 192 5.93 9.32 -0.42
C SER A 192 6.73 10.34 -1.24
N PRO A 193 6.17 11.53 -1.54
CA PRO A 193 6.87 12.58 -2.27
C PRO A 193 8.24 12.91 -1.66
N GLU A 194 8.33 12.93 -0.33
CA GLU A 194 9.57 13.18 0.39
C GLU A 194 10.61 12.06 0.16
N SER A 195 10.21 10.79 0.27
CA SER A 195 11.12 9.66 0.07
C SER A 195 11.60 9.57 -1.37
N LEU A 196 10.70 9.79 -2.34
CA LEU A 196 11.05 9.82 -3.76
C LEU A 196 11.99 10.99 -4.07
N THR A 197 11.72 12.18 -3.54
CA THR A 197 12.61 13.35 -3.71
C THR A 197 14.00 13.06 -3.15
N LYS A 198 14.11 12.53 -1.94
CA LYS A 198 15.39 12.13 -1.36
C LYS A 198 16.12 11.08 -2.20
N ALA A 199 15.39 10.10 -2.75
CA ALA A 199 15.96 9.07 -3.61
C ALA A 199 16.51 9.67 -4.92
N ILE A 200 15.73 10.52 -5.60
CA ILE A 200 16.11 11.17 -6.87
C ILE A 200 17.31 12.09 -6.65
N LEU A 201 17.33 12.87 -5.58
CA LEU A 201 18.41 13.79 -5.24
C LEU A 201 19.62 13.12 -4.56
N SER A 202 19.61 11.79 -4.41
CA SER A 202 20.75 11.10 -3.83
C SER A 202 21.99 11.19 -4.74
N ALA A 203 23.17 11.27 -4.14
CA ALA A 203 24.44 11.41 -4.89
C ALA A 203 24.65 10.29 -5.93
N ASN A 204 24.15 9.09 -5.66
CA ASN A 204 24.28 7.97 -6.58
C ASN A 204 23.38 8.13 -7.81
N VAL A 205 22.14 8.56 -7.61
CA VAL A 205 21.18 8.80 -8.72
C VAL A 205 21.63 9.98 -9.55
N VAL A 206 22.03 11.10 -8.94
CA VAL A 206 22.55 12.28 -9.66
C VAL A 206 23.76 11.93 -10.49
N LYS A 207 24.70 11.09 -9.98
CA LYS A 207 25.85 10.60 -10.79
C LYS A 207 25.42 9.75 -11.97
N LEU A 208 24.40 8.90 -11.80
CA LEU A 208 23.87 8.11 -12.90
C LEU A 208 23.24 8.98 -13.97
N ILE A 209 22.43 9.94 -13.60
CA ILE A 209 21.83 10.92 -14.54
C ILE A 209 22.94 11.69 -15.29
N THR A 210 23.98 12.14 -14.58
CA THR A 210 25.16 12.80 -15.23
C THR A 210 25.80 11.90 -16.28
N LYS A 211 25.93 10.61 -16.00
CA LYS A 211 26.51 9.61 -16.93
C LYS A 211 25.63 9.43 -18.17
N GLU A 212 24.34 9.31 -18.00
CA GLU A 212 23.38 9.13 -19.10
C GLU A 212 23.36 10.37 -20.01
N ILE A 213 23.24 11.60 -19.44
CA ILE A 213 23.28 12.86 -20.18
C ILE A 213 24.59 12.98 -20.97
N ARG A 214 25.72 12.61 -20.37
CA ARG A 214 27.02 12.66 -21.07
C ARG A 214 27.09 11.67 -22.23
N GLY A 215 26.51 10.46 -22.05
CA GLY A 215 26.50 9.44 -23.09
C GLY A 215 25.63 9.80 -24.28
N GLU A 216 24.50 10.47 -24.03
CA GLU A 216 23.53 10.81 -25.08
C GLU A 216 23.84 12.15 -25.77
N HIS A 217 24.27 13.15 -25.00
CA HIS A 217 24.42 14.52 -25.49
C HIS A 217 25.88 15.01 -25.54
N GLU A 218 26.86 14.15 -25.24
CA GLU A 218 28.30 14.48 -25.17
C GLU A 218 28.60 15.70 -24.24
N TYR A 219 27.66 16.02 -23.33
CA TYR A 219 27.76 17.16 -22.43
C TYR A 219 28.08 16.75 -21.00
N LYS A 220 29.16 17.32 -20.44
CA LYS A 220 29.56 17.09 -19.05
C LYS A 220 28.90 18.14 -18.14
N ALA A 221 27.73 17.84 -17.62
CA ALA A 221 27.09 18.65 -16.60
C ALA A 221 27.90 18.64 -15.28
N SER A 222 28.03 19.80 -14.61
CA SER A 222 28.49 19.82 -13.23
C SER A 222 27.37 19.27 -12.31
N THR A 223 27.78 18.66 -11.19
CA THR A 223 26.82 18.08 -10.22
C THR A 223 25.87 19.15 -9.67
N ASP A 224 26.37 20.34 -9.39
CA ASP A 224 25.58 21.44 -8.82
C ASP A 224 24.51 21.94 -9.80
N VAL A 225 24.92 22.22 -11.05
CA VAL A 225 23.98 22.62 -12.10
C VAL A 225 22.92 21.55 -12.36
N LEU A 226 23.31 20.28 -12.35
CA LEU A 226 22.37 19.19 -12.54
C LEU A 226 21.39 19.08 -11.36
N PHE A 227 21.89 19.23 -10.14
CA PHE A 227 21.05 19.23 -8.93
C PHE A 227 19.98 20.32 -8.98
N ASP A 228 20.39 21.56 -9.31
CA ASP A 228 19.46 22.70 -9.45
C ASP A 228 18.41 22.46 -10.54
N LYS A 229 18.81 21.83 -11.65
CA LYS A 229 17.87 21.50 -12.73
C LYS A 229 16.88 20.41 -12.32
N ILE A 230 17.34 19.37 -11.63
CA ILE A 230 16.45 18.30 -11.11
C ILE A 230 15.51 18.91 -10.07
N PHE A 231 16.02 19.74 -9.14
CA PHE A 231 15.19 20.42 -8.15
C PHE A 231 14.11 21.28 -8.80
N TYR A 232 14.48 22.09 -9.78
CA TYR A 232 13.53 22.88 -10.56
C TYR A 232 12.46 22.01 -11.25
N PHE A 233 12.86 20.88 -11.80
CA PHE A 233 11.96 19.91 -12.41
C PHE A 233 10.95 19.36 -11.40
N LEU A 234 11.41 18.97 -10.23
CA LEU A 234 10.54 18.45 -9.16
C LEU A 234 9.58 19.52 -8.63
N GLU A 235 10.02 20.79 -8.57
CA GLU A 235 9.20 21.91 -8.12
C GLU A 235 8.13 22.32 -9.14
N LYS A 236 8.46 22.38 -10.42
CA LYS A 236 7.57 22.86 -11.48
C LYS A 236 6.67 21.77 -12.07
N GLY A 237 7.01 20.49 -11.83
CA GLY A 237 6.37 19.37 -12.49
C GLY A 237 6.84 19.15 -13.92
N LEU A 238 6.38 18.06 -14.50
CA LEU A 238 6.77 17.60 -15.85
C LEU A 238 5.62 17.80 -16.86
N ASP A 239 4.80 18.83 -16.67
CA ASP A 239 3.49 18.91 -17.30
C ASP A 239 3.48 18.70 -18.81
N ASP A 240 4.39 19.34 -19.55
CA ASP A 240 4.37 19.20 -21.01
C ASP A 240 5.09 17.95 -21.52
N SER A 241 6.23 17.60 -20.93
CA SER A 241 7.03 16.46 -21.40
C SER A 241 6.45 15.09 -21.03
N LEU A 242 5.61 15.03 -19.98
CA LEU A 242 4.90 13.80 -19.58
C LEU A 242 3.45 13.76 -20.03
N LYS A 243 2.93 14.78 -20.70
CA LYS A 243 1.54 14.83 -21.16
C LYS A 243 1.16 13.58 -21.96
N ASP A 244 2.01 13.21 -22.90
CA ASP A 244 1.83 12.00 -23.70
C ASP A 244 1.78 10.71 -22.89
N TYR A 245 2.44 10.67 -21.72
CA TYR A 245 2.44 9.50 -20.83
C TYR A 245 1.28 9.52 -19.84
N LYS A 246 0.77 10.70 -19.44
CA LYS A 246 -0.40 10.81 -18.57
C LYS A 246 -1.66 10.37 -19.30
N ASP A 247 -1.82 10.80 -20.56
CA ASP A 247 -3.06 10.66 -21.32
C ASP A 247 -3.08 9.41 -22.22
N ASN A 248 -2.00 8.60 -22.24
CA ASN A 248 -1.88 7.46 -23.14
C ASN A 248 -1.39 6.20 -22.40
N GLU A 249 -2.31 5.33 -22.02
CA GLU A 249 -2.01 4.11 -21.32
C GLU A 249 -1.09 3.16 -22.11
N THR A 250 -1.22 3.12 -23.42
CA THR A 250 -0.34 2.32 -24.29
C THR A 250 1.10 2.79 -24.19
N LYS A 251 1.38 4.08 -24.26
CA LYS A 251 2.73 4.64 -24.08
C LYS A 251 3.29 4.40 -22.68
N ARG A 252 2.44 4.47 -21.64
CA ARG A 252 2.86 4.13 -20.26
C ARG A 252 3.30 2.68 -20.15
N GLU A 253 2.57 1.76 -20.75
CA GLU A 253 2.94 0.33 -20.75
C GLU A 253 4.18 0.06 -21.61
N GLU A 254 4.36 0.72 -22.75
CA GLU A 254 5.58 0.63 -23.56
C GLU A 254 6.80 1.12 -22.77
N PHE A 255 6.69 2.25 -22.06
CA PHE A 255 7.75 2.75 -21.19
C PHE A 255 8.07 1.77 -20.06
N LYS A 256 7.07 1.22 -19.39
CA LYS A 256 7.27 0.18 -18.37
C LYS A 256 7.98 -1.06 -18.94
N LYS A 257 7.62 -1.50 -20.15
CA LYS A 257 8.28 -2.62 -20.85
C LYS A 257 9.75 -2.28 -21.15
N TYR A 258 10.02 -1.06 -21.64
CA TYR A 258 11.37 -0.57 -21.89
C TYR A 258 12.22 -0.60 -20.61
N ILE A 259 11.76 -0.03 -19.53
CA ILE A 259 12.47 -0.03 -18.23
C ILE A 259 12.74 -1.46 -17.74
N ARG A 260 11.76 -2.36 -17.82
CA ARG A 260 11.94 -3.78 -17.46
C ARG A 260 12.97 -4.48 -18.33
N ALA A 261 13.03 -4.18 -19.64
CA ALA A 261 14.04 -4.71 -20.55
C ALA A 261 15.45 -4.23 -20.19
N GLN A 262 15.63 -2.93 -19.91
CA GLN A 262 16.89 -2.35 -19.45
C GLN A 262 17.39 -3.01 -18.16
N GLN A 263 16.50 -3.18 -17.18
CA GLN A 263 16.83 -3.84 -15.92
C GLN A 263 17.27 -5.30 -16.11
N ARG A 264 16.61 -6.03 -17.04
CA ARG A 264 16.97 -7.42 -17.37
C ARG A 264 18.35 -7.49 -18.05
N ALA A 265 18.64 -6.56 -18.98
CA ALA A 265 19.95 -6.47 -19.64
C ALA A 265 21.06 -6.20 -18.62
N ALA A 266 20.87 -5.21 -17.73
CA ALA A 266 21.82 -4.89 -16.67
C ALA A 266 22.08 -6.06 -15.70
N ARG A 267 21.06 -6.87 -15.39
CA ARG A 267 21.21 -8.09 -14.57
C ARG A 267 22.00 -9.19 -15.29
N LYS A 268 21.81 -9.35 -16.62
CA LYS A 268 22.57 -10.32 -17.41
C LYS A 268 24.04 -9.95 -17.45
N THR A 269 24.38 -8.68 -17.71
CA THR A 269 25.76 -8.18 -17.72
C THR A 269 26.44 -8.38 -16.37
N LYS A 270 25.77 -8.12 -15.24
CA LYS A 270 26.33 -8.38 -13.91
C LYS A 270 26.58 -9.87 -13.64
N ARG A 271 25.74 -10.77 -14.19
CA ARG A 271 25.92 -12.22 -14.03
C ARG A 271 27.08 -12.74 -14.86
N SER A 272 27.28 -12.26 -16.11
CA SER A 272 28.43 -12.64 -16.94
C SER A 272 29.74 -12.17 -16.32
N ILE A 273 29.84 -10.93 -15.86
CA ILE A 273 31.02 -10.41 -15.16
C ILE A 273 31.36 -11.24 -13.91
N LYS A 274 30.33 -11.67 -13.15
CA LYS A 274 30.53 -12.48 -11.95
C LYS A 274 30.96 -13.93 -12.29
N ALA A 275 30.50 -14.46 -13.41
CA ALA A 275 30.90 -15.79 -13.89
C ALA A 275 32.34 -15.83 -14.40
N GLU A 276 32.81 -14.74 -15.05
CA GLU A 276 34.20 -14.60 -15.52
C GLU A 276 35.20 -14.32 -14.38
N ALA A 277 34.71 -13.81 -13.24
CA ALA A 277 35.55 -13.47 -12.07
C ALA A 277 35.72 -14.63 -11.07
N THR A 278 35.24 -15.84 -11.38
CA THR A 278 35.47 -17.01 -10.52
C THR A 278 36.76 -17.69 -10.99
N PRO A 279 37.88 -17.64 -10.22
CA PRO A 279 39.11 -18.36 -10.60
C PRO A 279 38.84 -19.85 -10.52
N GLU A 280 39.27 -20.57 -11.56
CA GLU A 280 39.39 -22.02 -11.55
C GLU A 280 40.18 -22.47 -10.30
N ALA A 281 39.54 -23.26 -9.47
CA ALA A 281 40.20 -23.92 -8.37
C ALA A 281 41.30 -24.83 -8.96
N GLN A 282 42.54 -24.44 -8.79
CA GLN A 282 43.70 -25.27 -9.13
C GLN A 282 43.60 -26.59 -8.38
N ALA A 283 43.47 -27.66 -9.15
CA ALA A 283 43.62 -29.02 -8.67
C ALA A 283 45.06 -29.21 -8.15
N GLN A 284 45.20 -29.45 -6.88
CA GLN A 284 46.48 -29.94 -6.31
C GLN A 284 46.62 -31.43 -6.60
N PRO A 285 47.80 -31.92 -7.07
CA PRO A 285 48.02 -33.33 -7.24
C PRO A 285 48.26 -34.02 -5.89
N THR A 286 47.56 -35.11 -5.69
CA THR A 286 47.79 -36.10 -4.65
C THR A 286 49.21 -36.72 -4.80
N THR A 287 50.02 -36.58 -3.76
CA THR A 287 51.21 -37.42 -3.56
C THR A 287 50.98 -38.32 -2.34
N GLU A 288 51.22 -39.59 -2.62
CA GLU A 288 51.10 -40.75 -1.74
C GLU A 288 52.06 -40.69 -0.56
N ALA A 289 51.70 -41.45 0.48
CA ALA A 289 52.48 -41.74 1.68
C ALA A 289 53.67 -42.67 1.40
N PRO A 290 54.64 -42.84 2.34
CA PRO A 290 54.60 -44.08 3.06
C PRO A 290 54.87 -44.02 4.59
N VAL A 291 54.16 -44.87 5.24
CA VAL A 291 54.42 -45.81 6.37
C VAL A 291 55.74 -45.67 7.12
N SER A 292 55.68 -45.49 8.45
CA SER A 292 56.31 -46.37 9.45
C SER A 292 55.97 -45.95 10.87
N CYS A 293 55.42 -46.87 11.63
CA CYS A 293 55.48 -46.99 13.11
C CYS A 293 56.89 -47.56 13.47
N PRO A 294 57.35 -47.76 14.73
CA PRO A 294 56.59 -47.66 16.02
C PRO A 294 57.47 -47.17 17.21
N HIS A 295 56.99 -47.43 18.41
CA HIS A 295 57.61 -47.52 19.76
C HIS A 295 57.54 -46.27 20.64
N GLU A 296 56.84 -46.44 21.64
CA GLU A 296 57.03 -46.91 23.04
C GLU A 296 57.41 -45.81 24.02
N VAL A 297 56.65 -45.77 25.06
CA VAL A 297 56.84 -46.02 26.49
C VAL A 297 56.89 -44.81 27.43
N LYS A 298 55.95 -44.86 28.37
CA LYS A 298 55.96 -44.61 29.82
C LYS A 298 56.16 -43.19 30.44
N SER A 299 55.18 -42.95 31.26
CA SER A 299 55.19 -42.64 32.69
C SER A 299 55.72 -41.27 33.16
N ALA A 300 54.95 -40.47 33.76
CA ALA A 300 54.77 -40.25 35.19
C ALA A 300 53.51 -39.39 35.40
#